data_662b6b56eba6fbd7b6633a570fb528c8
#
_entry.id   662b6b56eba6fbd7b6633a570fb528c8
#
_cell.length_a   1.000
_cell.length_b   1.000
_cell.length_c   1.000
_cell.angle_alpha   90.00
_cell.angle_beta   90.00
_cell.angle_gamma   90.00
#
_symmetry.space_group_name_H-M   'P 1'
#
loop_
_entity.id
_entity.type
_entity.pdbx_description
1 polymer ?
#
loop_
_entity_poly.entity_id
_entity_poly.type
_entity_poly.pdbx_seq_one_letter_code
_entity_poly.pdbx_strand_id
1 'polypeptide(L)'
;ILKHAKRFKRYPSQLRDSIDTIIKWCTYILIPLGCALFIKQFIKTNYTTATLNTVAAVVGMIPEGLVFLTSVALAISSFKLGKQSVLVQELYCIETLARTDTLCLDKTGTLTQGKLSVCHVEEIKNIDGILGDMMQTLPDENATALALRSHFRTRNHNKVVSFLPFSSQRKYSSVTFEDGEYKLGAYSYIAKEIDSKVEEHIEEYTSQAMRVIVLMKEDVVLAYICLRDELRDDAKDTLNFFKKQGVDIKLISGDDPKTVEALARKAGFTSKSIDMSKVQDV
;
A
#
# COMPACT_ATOMS: atom_id res chain seq x y z
N ILE A 1 -1.11 -3.06 17.04
CA ILE A 1 -1.22 -2.35 15.74
C ILE A 1 -2.69 -2.33 15.27
N LEU A 2 -3.41 -3.45 15.22
CA LEU A 2 -4.82 -3.53 14.77
C LEU A 2 -5.82 -2.68 15.59
N LYS A 3 -5.58 -2.48 16.89
CA LYS A 3 -6.45 -1.66 17.76
C LYS A 3 -6.34 -0.15 17.47
N HIS A 4 -5.18 0.32 16.98
CA HIS A 4 -4.96 1.72 16.60
C HIS A 4 -5.42 2.01 15.16
N ALA A 5 -5.39 1.04 14.26
CA ALA A 5 -5.86 1.18 12.89
C ALA A 5 -7.40 1.31 12.76
N LYS A 6 -8.16 0.90 13.79
CA LYS A 6 -9.63 1.01 13.82
C LYS A 6 -10.16 2.37 14.29
N ARG A 7 -9.31 3.32 14.71
CA ARG A 7 -9.76 4.67 15.02
C ARG A 7 -9.92 5.45 13.72
N PHE A 8 -11.16 5.73 13.37
CA PHE A 8 -11.49 6.64 12.28
C PHE A 8 -10.88 8.02 12.56
N LYS A 9 -9.86 8.36 11.81
CA LYS A 9 -9.16 9.64 11.92
C LYS A 9 -9.78 10.57 10.86
N ARG A 10 -10.54 11.58 11.29
CA ARG A 10 -11.01 12.62 10.36
C ARG A 10 -9.80 13.36 9.82
N TYR A 11 -9.69 13.39 8.51
CA TYR A 11 -8.64 14.17 7.85
C TYR A 11 -9.01 15.64 7.84
N PRO A 12 -8.09 16.55 8.16
CA PRO A 12 -8.33 17.97 8.05
C PRO A 12 -8.59 18.35 6.59
N SER A 13 -9.69 19.09 6.34
CA SER A 13 -10.00 19.63 5.03
C SER A 13 -9.86 21.13 5.10
N GLN A 14 -8.92 21.69 4.34
CA GLN A 14 -8.71 23.15 4.31
C GLN A 14 -9.90 23.88 3.68
N LEU A 15 -10.56 23.25 2.70
CA LEU A 15 -11.76 23.80 2.09
C LEU A 15 -12.89 23.94 3.13
N ARG A 16 -13.13 22.91 3.92
CA ARG A 16 -14.11 22.95 5.01
C ARG A 16 -13.77 24.00 6.03
N ASP A 17 -12.52 24.03 6.50
CA ASP A 17 -12.08 25.00 7.50
C ASP A 17 -12.17 26.46 6.99
N SER A 18 -11.91 26.66 5.69
CA SER A 18 -12.08 27.96 5.03
C SER A 18 -13.55 28.38 4.97
N ILE A 19 -14.45 27.46 4.58
CA ILE A 19 -15.90 27.70 4.54
C ILE A 19 -16.42 28.01 5.96
N ASP A 20 -16.05 27.19 6.94
CA ASP A 20 -16.44 27.41 8.34
C ASP A 20 -15.94 28.77 8.88
N THR A 21 -14.73 29.16 8.46
CA THR A 21 -14.17 30.47 8.81
C THR A 21 -14.97 31.63 8.18
N ILE A 22 -15.30 31.52 6.88
CA ILE A 22 -16.13 32.50 6.18
C ILE A 22 -17.49 32.63 6.86
N ILE A 23 -18.16 31.50 7.17
CA ILE A 23 -19.45 31.49 7.84
C ILE A 23 -19.37 32.15 9.21
N LYS A 24 -18.33 31.87 10.01
CA LYS A 24 -18.11 32.53 11.31
C LYS A 24 -17.96 34.03 11.17
N TRP A 25 -17.14 34.51 10.25
CA TRP A 25 -16.98 35.94 10.01
C TRP A 25 -18.27 36.61 9.54
N CYS A 26 -19.02 35.97 8.61
CA CYS A 26 -20.34 36.44 8.21
C CYS A 26 -21.27 36.55 9.42
N THR A 27 -21.32 35.51 10.29
CA THR A 27 -22.15 35.54 11.49
C THR A 27 -21.80 36.67 12.43
N TYR A 28 -20.50 36.94 12.69
CA TYR A 28 -20.07 38.04 13.53
C TYR A 28 -20.45 39.40 12.97
N ILE A 29 -20.47 39.57 11.65
CA ILE A 29 -20.86 40.82 10.98
C ILE A 29 -22.38 40.94 10.93
N LEU A 30 -23.11 39.84 10.69
CA LEU A 30 -24.56 39.84 10.55
C LEU A 30 -25.29 40.15 11.85
N ILE A 31 -24.77 39.75 13.01
CA ILE A 31 -25.40 40.04 14.31
C ILE A 31 -25.53 41.54 14.55
N PRO A 32 -24.45 42.36 14.55
CA PRO A 32 -24.58 43.78 14.78
C PRO A 32 -25.34 44.52 13.65
N LEU A 33 -25.18 44.07 12.40
CA LEU A 33 -25.88 44.61 11.25
C LEU A 33 -27.40 44.37 11.36
N GLY A 34 -27.77 43.14 11.72
CA GLY A 34 -29.16 42.76 11.95
C GLY A 34 -29.82 43.57 13.09
N CYS A 35 -29.10 43.78 14.19
CA CYS A 35 -29.53 44.63 15.26
C CYS A 35 -29.76 46.10 14.79
N ALA A 36 -28.82 46.64 14.02
CA ALA A 36 -28.94 47.98 13.49
C ALA A 36 -30.12 48.12 12.50
N LEU A 37 -30.30 47.12 11.62
CA LEU A 37 -31.45 47.07 10.71
C LEU A 37 -32.76 46.98 11.45
N PHE A 38 -32.84 46.15 12.49
CA PHE A 38 -34.05 45.98 13.30
C PHE A 38 -34.38 47.30 13.99
N ILE A 39 -33.45 47.99 14.64
CA ILE A 39 -33.68 49.27 15.32
C ILE A 39 -34.18 50.31 14.32
N LYS A 40 -33.54 50.39 13.15
CA LYS A 40 -33.93 51.35 12.08
C LYS A 40 -35.33 51.08 11.58
N GLN A 41 -35.72 49.81 11.38
CA GLN A 41 -37.05 49.44 10.94
C GLN A 41 -38.08 49.63 12.02
N PHE A 42 -37.76 49.30 13.28
CA PHE A 42 -38.66 49.47 14.44
C PHE A 42 -39.09 50.92 14.67
N ILE A 43 -38.18 51.89 14.41
CA ILE A 43 -38.49 53.30 14.50
C ILE A 43 -39.49 53.75 13.43
N LYS A 44 -39.49 53.12 12.25
CA LYS A 44 -40.28 53.52 11.09
C LYS A 44 -41.59 52.77 10.87
N THR A 45 -41.70 51.56 11.43
CA THR A 45 -42.80 50.63 11.15
C THR A 45 -43.24 49.92 12.42
N ASN A 46 -44.29 49.07 12.29
CA ASN A 46 -44.74 48.21 13.38
C ASN A 46 -43.76 47.06 13.66
N TYR A 47 -43.74 46.55 14.90
CA TYR A 47 -42.90 45.46 15.37
C TYR A 47 -42.86 44.26 14.38
N THR A 48 -44.06 43.81 13.94
CA THR A 48 -44.19 42.65 13.03
C THR A 48 -43.49 42.88 11.69
N THR A 49 -43.66 44.03 11.08
CA THR A 49 -43.05 44.41 9.80
C THR A 49 -41.53 44.61 9.94
N ALA A 50 -41.11 45.21 11.05
CA ALA A 50 -39.68 45.39 11.36
C ALA A 50 -38.96 44.03 11.49
N THR A 51 -39.60 43.08 12.20
CA THR A 51 -39.03 41.74 12.38
C THR A 51 -38.96 40.98 11.03
N LEU A 52 -40.03 40.96 10.25
CA LEU A 52 -40.09 40.29 8.97
C LEU A 52 -39.03 40.81 7.99
N ASN A 53 -38.93 42.14 7.86
CA ASN A 53 -37.97 42.76 6.95
C ASN A 53 -36.52 42.52 7.38
N THR A 54 -36.26 42.56 8.71
CA THR A 54 -34.91 42.30 9.23
C THR A 54 -34.49 40.86 9.02
N VAL A 55 -35.39 39.91 9.31
CA VAL A 55 -35.13 38.48 9.08
C VAL A 55 -34.88 38.20 7.60
N ALA A 56 -35.75 38.71 6.71
CA ALA A 56 -35.55 38.56 5.26
C ALA A 56 -34.22 39.12 4.77
N ALA A 57 -33.81 40.29 5.26
CA ALA A 57 -32.54 40.91 4.90
C ALA A 57 -31.34 40.13 5.42
N VAL A 58 -31.40 39.65 6.67
CA VAL A 58 -30.31 38.86 7.29
C VAL A 58 -30.16 37.49 6.60
N VAL A 59 -31.26 36.79 6.34
CA VAL A 59 -31.26 35.51 5.63
C VAL A 59 -30.65 35.65 4.23
N GLY A 60 -31.01 36.72 3.50
CA GLY A 60 -30.44 36.98 2.17
C GLY A 60 -28.94 37.32 2.15
N MET A 61 -28.37 37.64 3.32
CA MET A 61 -26.92 37.94 3.45
C MET A 61 -26.09 36.70 3.82
N ILE A 62 -26.71 35.56 4.17
CA ILE A 62 -26.00 34.33 4.46
C ILE A 62 -25.53 33.71 3.14
N PRO A 63 -24.23 33.37 3.01
CA PRO A 63 -23.71 32.81 1.77
C PRO A 63 -24.05 31.32 1.60
N GLU A 64 -25.33 30.95 1.63
CA GLU A 64 -25.80 29.56 1.52
C GLU A 64 -25.36 28.92 0.19
N GLY A 65 -25.28 29.70 -0.88
CA GLY A 65 -24.83 29.25 -2.18
C GLY A 65 -23.41 28.67 -2.19
N LEU A 66 -22.53 29.20 -1.32
CA LEU A 66 -21.16 28.70 -1.22
C LEU A 66 -21.13 27.24 -0.69
N VAL A 67 -21.85 26.99 0.40
CA VAL A 67 -21.92 25.66 1.00
C VAL A 67 -22.64 24.66 0.07
N PHE A 68 -23.74 25.12 -0.54
CA PHE A 68 -24.50 24.31 -1.49
C PHE A 68 -23.66 23.92 -2.72
N LEU A 69 -23.02 24.87 -3.39
CA LEU A 69 -22.23 24.62 -4.60
C LEU A 69 -21.03 23.73 -4.30
N THR A 70 -20.33 23.93 -3.19
CA THR A 70 -19.20 23.05 -2.81
C THR A 70 -19.67 21.63 -2.52
N SER A 71 -20.76 21.47 -1.80
CA SER A 71 -21.34 20.15 -1.51
C SER A 71 -21.78 19.41 -2.80
N VAL A 72 -22.42 20.12 -3.74
CA VAL A 72 -22.83 19.58 -5.02
C VAL A 72 -21.61 19.18 -5.87
N ALA A 73 -20.58 20.04 -5.92
CA ALA A 73 -19.36 19.75 -6.68
C ALA A 73 -18.65 18.49 -6.15
N LEU A 74 -18.54 18.36 -4.82
CA LEU A 74 -17.96 17.18 -4.17
C LEU A 74 -18.81 15.93 -4.40
N ALA A 75 -20.14 16.06 -4.34
CA ALA A 75 -21.07 14.95 -4.60
C ALA A 75 -20.95 14.45 -6.05
N ILE A 76 -20.89 15.35 -7.03
CA ILE A 76 -20.68 14.99 -8.46
C ILE A 76 -19.34 14.29 -8.64
N SER A 77 -18.28 14.79 -8.01
CA SER A 77 -16.95 14.19 -8.07
C SER A 77 -16.93 12.80 -7.43
N SER A 78 -17.60 12.63 -6.29
CA SER A 78 -17.78 11.32 -5.65
C SER A 78 -18.52 10.33 -6.56
N PHE A 79 -19.58 10.78 -7.21
CA PHE A 79 -20.34 9.97 -8.18
C PHE A 79 -19.48 9.54 -9.39
N LYS A 80 -18.65 10.45 -9.91
CA LYS A 80 -17.71 10.12 -11.01
C LYS A 80 -16.70 9.07 -10.59
N LEU A 81 -16.12 9.19 -9.39
CA LEU A 81 -15.21 8.20 -8.83
C LEU A 81 -15.89 6.85 -8.59
N GLY A 82 -17.14 6.87 -8.09
CA GLY A 82 -17.95 5.66 -7.92
C GLY A 82 -18.18 4.89 -9.22
N LYS A 83 -18.35 5.58 -10.35
CA LYS A 83 -18.42 4.94 -11.68
C LYS A 83 -17.12 4.25 -12.09
N GLN A 84 -15.99 4.67 -11.54
CA GLN A 84 -14.68 4.04 -11.75
C GLN A 84 -14.33 3.01 -10.66
N SER A 85 -15.32 2.52 -9.93
CA SER A 85 -15.16 1.54 -8.83
C SER A 85 -14.32 2.05 -7.65
N VAL A 86 -14.23 3.37 -7.47
CA VAL A 86 -13.58 4.01 -6.33
C VAL A 86 -14.63 4.42 -5.31
N LEU A 87 -14.60 3.81 -4.12
CA LEU A 87 -15.52 4.13 -3.04
C LEU A 87 -15.02 5.32 -2.23
N VAL A 88 -15.78 6.41 -2.27
CA VAL A 88 -15.52 7.63 -1.49
C VAL A 88 -16.27 7.52 -0.16
N GLN A 89 -15.56 7.49 0.96
CA GLN A 89 -16.15 7.40 2.30
C GLN A 89 -16.57 8.76 2.86
N GLU A 90 -15.81 9.82 2.56
CA GLU A 90 -16.11 11.19 2.96
C GLU A 90 -15.97 12.13 1.76
N LEU A 91 -16.88 13.08 1.58
CA LEU A 91 -16.89 14.00 0.45
C LEU A 91 -15.61 14.85 0.38
N TYR A 92 -15.10 15.29 1.53
CA TYR A 92 -13.89 16.11 1.61
C TYR A 92 -12.59 15.36 1.31
N CYS A 93 -12.59 14.02 1.28
CA CYS A 93 -11.38 13.28 0.88
C CYS A 93 -11.00 13.53 -0.59
N ILE A 94 -11.95 13.97 -1.42
CA ILE A 94 -11.69 14.37 -2.82
C ILE A 94 -10.77 15.57 -2.89
N GLU A 95 -10.96 16.55 -2.00
CA GLU A 95 -10.03 17.69 -1.89
C GLU A 95 -8.65 17.24 -1.46
N THR A 96 -8.57 16.39 -0.44
CA THR A 96 -7.31 15.85 0.06
C THR A 96 -6.57 15.09 -1.03
N LEU A 97 -7.28 14.27 -1.80
CA LEU A 97 -6.71 13.54 -2.94
C LEU A 97 -6.18 14.50 -4.02
N ALA A 98 -6.93 15.55 -4.35
CA ALA A 98 -6.53 16.55 -5.35
C ALA A 98 -5.31 17.38 -4.94
N ARG A 99 -4.99 17.45 -3.65
CA ARG A 99 -3.87 18.20 -3.07
C ARG A 99 -2.69 17.31 -2.67
N THR A 100 -2.73 16.03 -3.02
CA THR A 100 -1.65 15.09 -2.72
C THR A 100 -0.39 15.50 -3.48
N ASP A 101 0.67 15.80 -2.76
CA ASP A 101 2.00 16.13 -3.27
C ASP A 101 2.98 14.96 -3.13
N THR A 102 2.68 14.03 -2.23
CA THR A 102 3.51 12.85 -1.96
C THR A 102 2.64 11.60 -1.92
N LEU A 103 3.01 10.59 -2.71
CA LEU A 103 2.33 9.31 -2.80
C LEU A 103 3.23 8.19 -2.28
N CYS A 104 2.85 7.60 -1.15
CA CYS A 104 3.53 6.44 -0.60
C CYS A 104 2.86 5.16 -1.09
N LEU A 105 3.58 4.35 -1.85
CA LEU A 105 3.10 3.10 -2.42
C LEU A 105 3.75 1.90 -1.74
N ASP A 106 2.93 0.93 -1.35
CA ASP A 106 3.43 -0.39 -1.04
C ASP A 106 3.85 -1.11 -2.33
N LYS A 107 4.91 -1.90 -2.28
CA LYS A 107 5.37 -2.69 -3.42
C LYS A 107 4.34 -3.77 -3.78
N THR A 108 3.99 -4.61 -2.80
CA THR A 108 3.27 -5.86 -3.02
C THR A 108 1.77 -5.66 -3.16
N GLY A 109 1.18 -6.13 -4.27
CA GLY A 109 -0.24 -5.98 -4.55
C GLY A 109 -0.67 -4.58 -4.99
N THR A 110 0.23 -3.58 -4.97
CA THR A 110 -0.02 -2.23 -5.46
C THR A 110 0.76 -1.98 -6.76
N LEU A 111 2.08 -1.98 -6.70
CA LEU A 111 2.94 -1.86 -7.87
C LEU A 111 3.03 -3.18 -8.64
N THR A 112 2.93 -4.28 -7.92
CA THR A 112 2.94 -5.64 -8.45
C THR A 112 1.56 -6.27 -8.37
N GLN A 113 1.36 -7.37 -9.11
CA GLN A 113 0.09 -8.12 -9.10
C GLN A 113 -0.13 -8.89 -7.79
N GLY A 114 0.87 -8.93 -6.89
CA GLY A 114 0.84 -9.72 -5.67
C GLY A 114 0.95 -11.22 -5.91
N LYS A 115 1.29 -11.61 -7.15
CA LYS A 115 1.55 -12.99 -7.54
C LYS A 115 3.04 -13.19 -7.77
N LEU A 116 3.61 -14.17 -7.07
CA LEU A 116 4.96 -14.63 -7.34
C LEU A 116 4.93 -15.73 -8.39
N SER A 117 5.91 -15.73 -9.27
CA SER A 117 6.17 -16.83 -10.19
C SER A 117 7.64 -17.27 -10.08
N VAL A 118 7.89 -18.57 -10.24
CA VAL A 118 9.25 -19.09 -10.37
C VAL A 118 9.73 -18.70 -11.76
N CYS A 119 10.80 -17.90 -11.82
CA CYS A 119 11.32 -17.41 -13.08
C CYS A 119 12.65 -18.06 -13.50
N HIS A 120 13.39 -18.62 -12.55
CA HIS A 120 14.62 -19.35 -12.81
C HIS A 120 14.87 -20.35 -11.69
N VAL A 121 15.39 -21.52 -12.04
CA VAL A 121 15.84 -22.56 -11.10
C VAL A 121 17.23 -22.99 -11.53
N GLU A 122 18.17 -22.85 -10.64
CA GLU A 122 19.51 -23.37 -10.83
C GLU A 122 19.74 -24.56 -9.93
N GLU A 123 19.87 -25.73 -10.52
CA GLU A 123 20.07 -27.00 -9.83
C GLU A 123 21.56 -27.32 -9.75
N ILE A 124 22.09 -27.42 -8.52
CA ILE A 124 23.45 -27.91 -8.27
C ILE A 124 23.44 -29.44 -8.21
N LYS A 125 22.35 -29.99 -7.69
CA LYS A 125 22.07 -31.43 -7.68
C LYS A 125 20.64 -31.66 -8.11
N ASN A 126 20.38 -32.86 -8.63
CA ASN A 126 19.02 -33.24 -9.04
C ASN A 126 18.05 -33.13 -7.87
N ILE A 127 17.04 -32.28 -8.04
CA ILE A 127 15.97 -32.01 -7.08
C ILE A 127 14.59 -32.50 -7.58
N ASP A 128 14.59 -33.22 -8.71
CA ASP A 128 13.35 -33.71 -9.34
C ASP A 128 12.46 -34.45 -8.32
N GLY A 129 11.24 -33.97 -8.22
CA GLY A 129 10.22 -34.54 -7.33
C GLY A 129 10.37 -34.21 -5.84
N ILE A 130 11.57 -33.80 -5.35
CA ILE A 130 11.76 -33.47 -3.93
C ILE A 130 10.94 -32.23 -3.58
N LEU A 131 11.02 -31.17 -4.38
CA LEU A 131 10.24 -29.93 -4.16
C LEU A 131 8.73 -30.19 -4.32
N GLY A 132 8.33 -31.06 -5.25
CA GLY A 132 6.93 -31.46 -5.38
C GLY A 132 6.40 -32.19 -4.14
N ASP A 133 7.19 -33.09 -3.56
CA ASP A 133 6.83 -33.78 -2.32
C ASP A 133 6.81 -32.81 -1.13
N MET A 134 7.78 -31.89 -1.02
CA MET A 134 7.79 -30.85 0.01
C MET A 134 6.55 -29.95 -0.09
N MET A 135 6.21 -29.47 -1.28
CA MET A 135 5.08 -28.57 -1.50
C MET A 135 3.72 -29.22 -1.25
N GLN A 136 3.62 -30.54 -1.40
CA GLN A 136 2.43 -31.27 -1.05
C GLN A 136 2.31 -31.52 0.46
N THR A 137 3.44 -31.65 1.15
CA THR A 137 3.50 -31.92 2.60
C THR A 137 3.26 -30.67 3.42
N LEU A 138 3.83 -29.54 2.98
CA LEU A 138 3.74 -28.27 3.71
C LEU A 138 2.35 -27.64 3.56
N PRO A 139 1.70 -27.24 4.68
CA PRO A 139 0.37 -26.61 4.65
C PRO A 139 0.41 -25.11 4.29
N ASP A 140 1.57 -24.59 3.94
CA ASP A 140 1.77 -23.17 3.71
C ASP A 140 0.96 -22.67 2.50
N GLU A 141 0.22 -21.55 2.68
CA GLU A 141 -0.59 -20.90 1.64
C GLU A 141 -0.07 -19.51 1.27
N ASN A 142 1.14 -19.16 1.68
CA ASN A 142 1.75 -17.88 1.31
C ASN A 142 2.11 -17.85 -0.20
N ALA A 143 2.30 -16.62 -0.74
CA ALA A 143 2.55 -16.42 -2.17
C ALA A 143 3.74 -17.22 -2.70
N THR A 144 4.79 -17.42 -1.89
CA THR A 144 5.96 -18.24 -2.24
C THR A 144 5.58 -19.72 -2.39
N ALA A 145 4.87 -20.28 -1.40
CA ALA A 145 4.44 -21.67 -1.45
C ALA A 145 3.49 -21.94 -2.62
N LEU A 146 2.59 -21.02 -2.92
CA LEU A 146 1.69 -21.13 -4.09
C LEU A 146 2.46 -21.11 -5.41
N ALA A 147 3.45 -20.22 -5.54
CA ALA A 147 4.31 -20.16 -6.73
C ALA A 147 5.10 -21.47 -6.93
N LEU A 148 5.71 -21.98 -5.86
CA LEU A 148 6.45 -23.22 -5.90
C LEU A 148 5.54 -24.42 -6.22
N ARG A 149 4.37 -24.50 -5.59
CA ARG A 149 3.40 -25.56 -5.81
C ARG A 149 2.87 -25.58 -7.24
N SER A 150 2.74 -24.40 -7.86
CA SER A 150 2.33 -24.31 -9.26
C SER A 150 3.43 -24.75 -10.24
N HIS A 151 4.69 -24.55 -9.88
CA HIS A 151 5.85 -24.86 -10.71
C HIS A 151 6.31 -26.31 -10.55
N PHE A 152 6.52 -26.77 -9.31
CA PHE A 152 7.02 -28.10 -9.01
C PHE A 152 5.87 -29.09 -8.79
N ARG A 153 5.43 -29.74 -9.86
CA ARG A 153 4.30 -30.69 -9.84
C ARG A 153 4.73 -32.15 -9.81
N THR A 154 5.96 -32.43 -10.28
CA THR A 154 6.53 -33.79 -10.28
C THR A 154 6.81 -34.26 -8.86
N ARG A 155 6.54 -35.52 -8.55
CA ARG A 155 6.68 -36.12 -7.22
C ARG A 155 7.40 -37.43 -7.27
N ASN A 156 8.26 -37.66 -6.29
CA ASN A 156 8.94 -38.93 -6.10
C ASN A 156 8.20 -39.84 -5.10
N HIS A 157 7.15 -39.32 -4.44
CA HIS A 157 6.40 -39.98 -3.39
C HIS A 157 7.28 -40.45 -2.22
N ASN A 158 8.27 -39.62 -1.85
CA ASN A 158 9.13 -39.87 -0.72
C ASN A 158 8.33 -39.91 0.58
N LYS A 159 8.68 -40.86 1.45
CA LYS A 159 8.00 -41.02 2.73
C LYS A 159 8.39 -39.94 3.69
N VAL A 160 7.40 -39.17 4.14
CA VAL A 160 7.58 -38.06 5.08
C VAL A 160 7.69 -38.61 6.50
N VAL A 161 8.74 -38.20 7.21
CA VAL A 161 8.97 -38.50 8.63
C VAL A 161 8.43 -37.36 9.50
N SER A 162 8.77 -36.13 9.17
CA SER A 162 8.30 -34.95 9.85
C SER A 162 8.35 -33.71 8.95
N PHE A 163 7.65 -32.64 9.33
CA PHE A 163 7.72 -31.37 8.63
C PHE A 163 7.60 -30.19 9.58
N LEU A 164 8.15 -29.05 9.18
CA LEU A 164 8.10 -27.79 9.87
C LEU A 164 7.57 -26.71 8.92
N PRO A 165 6.35 -26.15 9.14
CA PRO A 165 5.79 -25.10 8.30
C PRO A 165 6.61 -23.82 8.33
N PHE A 166 6.44 -22.95 7.33
CA PHE A 166 7.10 -21.66 7.28
C PHE A 166 6.74 -20.78 8.48
N SER A 167 7.72 -20.02 8.96
CA SER A 167 7.52 -18.97 9.96
C SER A 167 8.25 -17.70 9.54
N SER A 168 7.59 -16.54 9.69
CA SER A 168 8.20 -15.25 9.42
C SER A 168 9.41 -14.93 10.32
N GLN A 169 9.50 -15.57 11.47
CA GLN A 169 10.65 -15.47 12.36
C GLN A 169 11.83 -16.33 11.88
N ARG A 170 11.56 -17.57 11.48
CA ARG A 170 12.57 -18.51 11.01
C ARG A 170 12.99 -18.29 9.56
N LYS A 171 12.10 -17.73 8.73
CA LYS A 171 12.33 -17.48 7.30
C LYS A 171 12.56 -18.74 6.45
N TYR A 172 12.23 -19.92 6.94
CA TYR A 172 12.30 -21.18 6.21
C TYR A 172 11.22 -22.16 6.66
N SER A 173 11.01 -23.19 5.82
CA SER A 173 10.27 -24.41 6.12
C SER A 173 11.19 -25.61 5.93
N SER A 174 10.88 -26.75 6.57
CA SER A 174 11.62 -27.99 6.35
C SER A 174 10.70 -29.21 6.25
N VAL A 175 11.18 -30.24 5.54
CA VAL A 175 10.58 -31.55 5.50
C VAL A 175 11.68 -32.58 5.66
N THR A 176 11.46 -33.53 6.56
CA THR A 176 12.36 -34.67 6.76
C THR A 176 11.77 -35.89 6.05
N PHE A 177 12.51 -36.41 5.09
CA PHE A 177 12.25 -37.70 4.46
C PHE A 177 13.14 -38.78 5.08
N GLU A 178 12.99 -40.02 4.64
CA GLU A 178 13.83 -41.14 5.14
C GLU A 178 15.34 -40.93 4.88
N ASP A 179 15.69 -40.17 3.86
CA ASP A 179 17.08 -39.87 3.43
C ASP A 179 17.69 -38.60 4.02
N GLY A 180 16.94 -37.86 4.87
CA GLY A 180 17.43 -36.66 5.57
C GLY A 180 16.47 -35.48 5.59
N GLU A 181 16.90 -34.38 6.21
CA GLU A 181 16.15 -33.13 6.33
C GLU A 181 16.45 -32.19 5.15
N TYR A 182 15.39 -31.72 4.51
CA TYR A 182 15.44 -30.71 3.47
C TYR A 182 14.88 -29.39 3.99
N LYS A 183 15.63 -28.31 3.85
CA LYS A 183 15.26 -26.97 4.27
C LYS A 183 15.09 -26.06 3.06
N LEU A 184 14.04 -25.27 3.06
CA LEU A 184 13.69 -24.35 1.98
C LEU A 184 13.42 -22.95 2.53
N GLY A 185 14.21 -21.98 2.14
CA GLY A 185 14.04 -20.61 2.64
C GLY A 185 15.21 -19.67 2.35
N ALA A 186 15.36 -18.63 3.15
CA ALA A 186 16.45 -17.68 3.03
C ALA A 186 17.77 -18.32 3.52
N TYR A 187 18.81 -18.24 2.69
CA TYR A 187 20.11 -18.87 2.95
C TYR A 187 20.69 -18.53 4.32
N SER A 188 20.71 -17.24 4.68
CA SER A 188 21.22 -16.75 5.97
C SER A 188 20.51 -17.30 7.21
N TYR A 189 19.35 -17.94 7.05
CA TYR A 189 18.58 -18.54 8.16
C TYR A 189 18.66 -20.06 8.21
N ILE A 190 19.08 -20.70 7.11
CA ILE A 190 19.17 -22.18 7.01
C ILE A 190 20.60 -22.71 7.03
N ALA A 191 21.57 -21.90 6.59
CA ALA A 191 22.98 -22.24 6.63
C ALA A 191 23.54 -22.08 8.07
N LYS A 192 24.32 -23.06 8.52
CA LYS A 192 25.06 -22.95 9.81
C LYS A 192 26.25 -22.02 9.69
N GLU A 193 26.96 -22.13 8.58
CA GLU A 193 28.09 -21.25 8.23
C GLU A 193 27.77 -20.60 6.89
N ILE A 194 28.04 -19.31 6.79
CA ILE A 194 27.73 -18.54 5.56
C ILE A 194 28.93 -18.64 4.63
N ASP A 195 28.72 -19.22 3.47
CA ASP A 195 29.72 -19.24 2.38
C ASP A 195 29.55 -17.97 1.54
N SER A 196 30.60 -17.15 1.49
CA SER A 196 30.64 -15.90 0.75
C SER A 196 30.39 -16.08 -0.77
N LYS A 197 30.78 -17.21 -1.34
CA LYS A 197 30.48 -17.51 -2.75
C LYS A 197 28.99 -17.73 -3.00
N VAL A 198 28.31 -18.38 -2.08
CA VAL A 198 26.87 -18.57 -2.14
C VAL A 198 26.14 -17.24 -1.98
N GLU A 199 26.61 -16.38 -1.06
CA GLU A 199 26.03 -15.04 -0.91
C GLU A 199 26.22 -14.16 -2.14
N GLU A 200 27.42 -14.16 -2.72
CA GLU A 200 27.71 -13.42 -3.95
C GLU A 200 26.80 -13.86 -5.11
N HIS A 201 26.59 -15.17 -5.23
CA HIS A 201 25.71 -15.73 -6.24
C HIS A 201 24.23 -15.35 -6.01
N ILE A 202 23.78 -15.34 -4.75
CA ILE A 202 22.44 -14.85 -4.38
C ILE A 202 22.30 -13.34 -4.67
N GLU A 203 23.35 -12.56 -4.41
CA GLU A 203 23.35 -11.12 -4.71
C GLU A 203 23.21 -10.83 -6.21
N GLU A 204 23.83 -11.65 -7.06
CA GLU A 204 23.70 -11.55 -8.51
C GLU A 204 22.23 -11.63 -8.95
N TYR A 205 21.50 -12.64 -8.49
CA TYR A 205 20.07 -12.77 -8.78
C TYR A 205 19.22 -11.66 -8.14
N THR A 206 19.53 -11.28 -6.91
CA THR A 206 18.81 -10.22 -6.19
C THR A 206 18.96 -8.87 -6.91
N SER A 207 20.13 -8.58 -7.46
CA SER A 207 20.38 -7.37 -8.26
C SER A 207 19.51 -7.27 -9.52
N GLN A 208 19.01 -8.40 -10.00
CA GLN A 208 18.07 -8.50 -11.14
C GLN A 208 16.59 -8.42 -10.73
N ALA A 209 16.29 -8.01 -9.51
CA ALA A 209 14.94 -7.97 -8.92
C ALA A 209 14.28 -9.35 -8.77
N MET A 210 15.08 -10.36 -8.48
CA MET A 210 14.59 -11.70 -8.14
C MET A 210 14.70 -11.93 -6.63
N ARG A 211 13.69 -12.56 -6.06
CA ARG A 211 13.75 -13.10 -4.71
C ARG A 211 14.34 -14.49 -4.78
N VAL A 212 15.45 -14.72 -4.10
CA VAL A 212 16.10 -16.03 -4.08
C VAL A 212 15.73 -16.78 -2.83
N ILE A 213 15.31 -18.03 -2.99
CA ILE A 213 15.19 -19.00 -1.91
C ILE A 213 16.08 -20.21 -2.24
N VAL A 214 16.64 -20.80 -1.21
CA VAL A 214 17.62 -21.89 -1.37
C VAL A 214 17.03 -23.17 -0.82
N LEU A 215 17.17 -24.26 -1.57
CA LEU A 215 16.92 -25.62 -1.09
C LEU A 215 18.25 -26.20 -0.61
N MET A 216 18.27 -26.65 0.64
CA MET A 216 19.42 -27.32 1.25
C MET A 216 19.02 -28.69 1.78
N LYS A 217 19.94 -29.66 1.69
CA LYS A 217 19.88 -30.88 2.45
C LYS A 217 21.02 -30.84 3.46
N GLU A 218 20.68 -30.89 4.75
CA GLU A 218 21.65 -30.68 5.82
C GLU A 218 22.42 -29.35 5.62
N ASP A 219 23.71 -29.37 5.33
CA ASP A 219 24.54 -28.18 5.11
C ASP A 219 24.95 -28.02 3.63
N VAL A 220 24.32 -28.77 2.70
CA VAL A 220 24.64 -28.73 1.27
C VAL A 220 23.53 -28.02 0.50
N VAL A 221 23.90 -26.98 -0.26
CA VAL A 221 22.98 -26.32 -1.20
C VAL A 221 22.69 -27.27 -2.38
N LEU A 222 21.42 -27.48 -2.65
CA LEU A 222 20.95 -28.32 -3.76
C LEU A 222 20.49 -27.50 -4.94
N ALA A 223 19.81 -26.37 -4.69
CA ALA A 223 19.31 -25.49 -5.74
C ALA A 223 19.05 -24.08 -5.25
N TYR A 224 19.15 -23.13 -6.20
CA TYR A 224 18.66 -21.76 -6.06
C TYR A 224 17.36 -21.63 -6.85
N ILE A 225 16.32 -21.12 -6.19
CA ILE A 225 15.01 -20.93 -6.79
C ILE A 225 14.72 -19.44 -6.79
N CYS A 226 14.66 -18.87 -7.98
CA CYS A 226 14.45 -17.44 -8.18
C CYS A 226 12.98 -17.18 -8.46
N LEU A 227 12.39 -16.35 -7.62
CA LEU A 227 11.01 -15.91 -7.74
C LEU A 227 10.98 -14.45 -8.18
N ARG A 228 10.02 -14.11 -9.01
CA ARG A 228 9.77 -12.74 -9.45
C ARG A 228 8.35 -12.34 -9.12
N ASP A 229 8.21 -11.14 -8.60
CA ASP A 229 6.93 -10.47 -8.45
C ASP A 229 6.61 -9.73 -9.77
N GLU A 230 5.49 -10.04 -10.38
CA GLU A 230 5.11 -9.45 -11.67
C GLU A 230 4.59 -8.04 -11.45
N LEU A 231 5.19 -7.08 -12.15
CA LEU A 231 4.66 -5.72 -12.20
C LEU A 231 3.27 -5.73 -12.84
N ARG A 232 2.41 -4.84 -12.39
CA ARG A 232 1.15 -4.58 -13.09
C ARG A 232 1.44 -3.94 -14.43
N ASP A 233 0.66 -4.30 -15.44
CA ASP A 233 0.83 -3.79 -16.80
C ASP A 233 0.71 -2.26 -16.86
N ASP A 234 -0.18 -1.69 -16.02
CA ASP A 234 -0.45 -0.27 -15.90
C ASP A 234 0.50 0.49 -14.95
N ALA A 235 1.41 -0.21 -14.25
CA ALA A 235 2.26 0.40 -13.22
C ALA A 235 3.12 1.54 -13.77
N LYS A 236 3.78 1.32 -14.90
CA LYS A 236 4.67 2.32 -15.51
C LYS A 236 3.92 3.58 -15.94
N ASP A 237 2.77 3.42 -16.55
CA ASP A 237 1.95 4.53 -17.03
C ASP A 237 1.35 5.31 -15.86
N THR A 238 0.91 4.61 -14.82
CA THR A 238 0.40 5.20 -13.57
C THR A 238 1.49 6.02 -12.87
N LEU A 239 2.70 5.49 -12.70
CA LEU A 239 3.81 6.22 -12.08
C LEU A 239 4.20 7.46 -12.91
N ASN A 240 4.25 7.34 -14.23
CA ASN A 240 4.52 8.45 -15.13
C ASN A 240 3.43 9.53 -15.06
N PHE A 241 2.16 9.15 -14.90
CA PHE A 241 1.06 10.08 -14.71
C PHE A 241 1.26 10.92 -13.45
N PHE A 242 1.52 10.28 -12.29
CA PHE A 242 1.75 11.01 -11.03
C PHE A 242 2.98 11.90 -11.10
N LYS A 243 4.07 11.43 -11.72
CA LYS A 243 5.27 12.24 -11.91
C LYS A 243 5.01 13.48 -12.76
N LYS A 244 4.20 13.38 -13.83
CA LYS A 244 3.79 14.53 -14.66
C LYS A 244 2.92 15.53 -13.91
N GLN A 245 2.17 15.08 -12.88
CA GLN A 245 1.38 15.92 -11.99
C GLN A 245 2.23 16.58 -10.89
N GLY A 246 3.53 16.33 -10.85
CA GLY A 246 4.43 16.88 -9.83
C GLY A 246 4.33 16.17 -8.47
N VAL A 247 3.75 14.97 -8.42
CA VAL A 247 3.63 14.19 -7.19
C VAL A 247 4.93 13.44 -6.94
N ASP A 248 5.48 13.58 -5.73
CA ASP A 248 6.65 12.81 -5.28
C ASP A 248 6.22 11.39 -4.90
N ILE A 249 6.90 10.39 -5.46
CA ILE A 249 6.54 8.98 -5.24
C ILE A 249 7.57 8.34 -4.33
N LYS A 250 7.09 7.70 -3.26
CA LYS A 250 7.90 6.92 -2.31
C LYS A 250 7.43 5.48 -2.28
N LEU A 251 8.34 4.56 -2.52
CA LEU A 251 8.06 3.12 -2.41
C LEU A 251 8.43 2.65 -1.01
N ILE A 252 7.49 1.97 -0.35
CA ILE A 252 7.68 1.39 0.98
C ILE A 252 7.57 -0.12 0.82
N SER A 253 8.55 -0.86 1.34
CA SER A 253 8.56 -2.32 1.26
C SER A 253 9.32 -2.92 2.44
N GLY A 254 8.93 -4.11 2.86
CA GLY A 254 9.69 -4.93 3.81
C GLY A 254 10.71 -5.85 3.14
N ASP A 255 10.86 -5.78 1.81
CA ASP A 255 11.84 -6.58 1.07
C ASP A 255 13.24 -5.94 1.10
N ASP A 256 14.23 -6.69 0.65
CA ASP A 256 15.61 -6.20 0.51
C ASP A 256 15.68 -4.94 -0.38
N PRO A 257 16.39 -3.87 0.05
CA PRO A 257 16.47 -2.61 -0.69
C PRO A 257 16.95 -2.75 -2.14
N LYS A 258 17.89 -3.66 -2.42
CA LYS A 258 18.42 -3.90 -3.77
C LYS A 258 17.31 -4.47 -4.68
N THR A 259 16.51 -5.40 -4.17
CA THR A 259 15.38 -5.97 -4.91
C THR A 259 14.32 -4.92 -5.23
N VAL A 260 14.00 -4.06 -4.26
CA VAL A 260 13.01 -2.98 -4.44
C VAL A 260 13.51 -1.94 -5.45
N GLU A 261 14.78 -1.56 -5.36
CA GLU A 261 15.39 -0.62 -6.30
C GLU A 261 15.41 -1.16 -7.74
N ALA A 262 15.77 -2.43 -7.91
CA ALA A 262 15.77 -3.06 -9.23
C ALA A 262 14.36 -3.16 -9.82
N LEU A 263 13.34 -3.43 -9.00
CA LEU A 263 11.93 -3.43 -9.42
C LEU A 263 11.46 -2.03 -9.79
N ALA A 264 11.81 -1.02 -8.98
CA ALA A 264 11.49 0.38 -9.24
C ALA A 264 12.07 0.86 -10.57
N ARG A 265 13.33 0.51 -10.87
CA ARG A 265 13.95 0.82 -12.16
C ARG A 265 13.20 0.19 -13.34
N LYS A 266 12.74 -1.06 -13.21
CA LYS A 266 11.90 -1.72 -14.24
C LYS A 266 10.57 -1.00 -14.46
N ALA A 267 10.00 -0.44 -13.39
CA ALA A 267 8.79 0.39 -13.46
C ALA A 267 9.04 1.82 -13.99
N GLY A 268 10.30 2.16 -14.35
CA GLY A 268 10.66 3.49 -14.84
C GLY A 268 10.85 4.54 -13.74
N PHE A 269 11.02 4.09 -12.51
CA PHE A 269 11.21 4.93 -11.33
C PHE A 269 12.66 4.83 -10.84
N THR A 270 13.39 5.95 -10.85
CA THR A 270 14.76 6.02 -10.34
C THR A 270 14.78 6.82 -9.05
N SER A 271 15.08 6.19 -7.93
CA SER A 271 15.31 6.86 -6.66
C SER A 271 16.40 6.12 -5.88
N LYS A 272 16.91 6.79 -4.84
CA LYS A 272 17.83 6.14 -3.89
C LYS A 272 17.02 5.31 -2.91
N SER A 273 17.45 4.08 -2.66
CA SER A 273 16.90 3.24 -1.59
C SER A 273 17.52 3.61 -0.24
N ILE A 274 16.71 3.55 0.80
CA ILE A 274 17.13 3.75 2.19
C ILE A 274 16.71 2.51 2.97
N ASP A 275 17.70 1.87 3.60
CA ASP A 275 17.46 0.77 4.51
C ASP A 275 17.08 1.33 5.89
N MET A 276 15.80 1.31 6.21
CA MET A 276 15.27 1.85 7.46
C MET A 276 15.75 1.09 8.71
N SER A 277 16.25 -0.14 8.57
CA SER A 277 16.82 -0.90 9.69
C SER A 277 18.16 -0.33 10.16
N LYS A 278 18.82 0.44 9.30
CA LYS A 278 20.14 1.08 9.58
C LYS A 278 20.00 2.55 9.98
N VAL A 279 18.82 3.12 9.95
CA VAL A 279 18.56 4.50 10.37
C VAL A 279 18.34 4.48 11.89
N GLN A 280 19.31 4.99 12.65
CA GLN A 280 19.17 5.27 14.07
C GLN A 280 18.54 6.66 14.19
N ASP A 281 17.36 6.73 14.79
CA ASP A 281 16.53 7.94 15.02
C ASP A 281 15.83 8.54 13.78
N VAL A 282 14.51 8.39 13.79
CA VAL A 282 13.57 9.24 13.02
C VAL A 282 12.78 10.09 14.00
#